data_308a474c5b97f036a21417f2005b1694
#
_entry.id   308a474c5b97f036a21417f2005b1694
#
_cell.length_a   1.000
_cell.length_b   1.000
_cell.length_c   1.000
_cell.angle_alpha   90.00
_cell.angle_beta   90.00
_cell.angle_gamma   90.00
#
_symmetry.space_group_name_H-M   'P 1'
#
loop_
_entity.id
_entity.type
_entity.pdbx_description
1 polymer ?
#
loop_
_entity_poly.entity_id
_entity_poly.type
_entity_poly.pdbx_seq_one_letter_code
_entity_poly.pdbx_strand_id
1 'polypeptide(L)'
;MNKVSFEDIGAVTATFLQGEGVVAGQVVKVTKNGEVGPCSDGDAFCGVALAGRKGFCAVQVKGFLTVPITSPVTLGQVALAADGKGGVKTAEGGVAALVVSVDEGGKSAIICL
;
A
#
# COMPACT_ATOMS: atom_id res chain seq x y z
N MET A 1 -17.98 -15.48 17.27
CA MET A 1 -17.13 -14.32 17.07
C MET A 1 -17.42 -13.66 15.75
N ASN A 2 -17.56 -12.36 15.77
CA ASN A 2 -17.82 -11.62 14.54
C ASN A 2 -16.55 -11.44 13.74
N LYS A 3 -16.64 -11.72 12.48
CA LYS A 3 -15.57 -11.39 11.53
C LYS A 3 -15.94 -10.11 10.80
N VAL A 4 -14.96 -9.27 10.64
CA VAL A 4 -15.10 -8.12 9.75
C VAL A 4 -14.32 -8.40 8.49
N SER A 5 -14.82 -7.92 7.38
CA SER A 5 -14.15 -8.06 6.09
C SER A 5 -14.14 -6.71 5.39
N PHE A 6 -13.00 -6.36 4.85
CA PHE A 6 -12.82 -5.10 4.13
C PHE A 6 -12.56 -5.33 2.63
N GLU A 7 -12.67 -6.58 2.18
CA GLU A 7 -12.39 -6.90 0.78
C GLU A 7 -13.35 -6.17 -0.16
N ASP A 8 -12.80 -5.58 -1.19
CA ASP A 8 -13.53 -4.93 -2.28
C ASP A 8 -14.43 -3.77 -1.89
N ILE A 9 -14.42 -3.35 -0.61
CA ILE A 9 -15.21 -2.20 -0.20
C ILE A 9 -14.51 -0.92 -0.63
N GLY A 10 -15.15 -0.16 -1.51
CA GLY A 10 -14.59 1.10 -2.00
C GLY A 10 -13.31 0.96 -2.79
N ALA A 11 -13.01 -0.23 -3.28
CA ALA A 11 -11.76 -0.49 -3.98
C ALA A 11 -11.78 0.19 -5.35
N VAL A 12 -10.72 0.93 -5.64
CA VAL A 12 -10.46 1.49 -6.96
C VAL A 12 -9.13 0.95 -7.43
N THR A 13 -9.14 0.27 -8.55
CA THR A 13 -7.96 -0.34 -9.15
C THR A 13 -7.75 0.23 -10.53
N ALA A 14 -6.53 0.60 -10.84
CA ALA A 14 -6.16 1.10 -12.16
C ALA A 14 -4.99 0.30 -12.71
N THR A 15 -4.89 0.24 -14.03
CA THR A 15 -3.79 -0.46 -14.69
C THR A 15 -2.71 0.55 -15.07
N PHE A 16 -1.48 0.22 -14.69
CA PHE A 16 -0.32 1.05 -14.96
C PHE A 16 0.73 0.25 -15.72
N LEU A 17 1.65 0.95 -16.35
CA LEU A 17 2.88 0.31 -16.83
C LEU A 17 3.68 -0.11 -15.61
N GLN A 18 4.23 -1.31 -15.65
CA GLN A 18 5.01 -1.86 -14.54
C GLN A 18 6.48 -1.51 -14.70
N GLY A 19 7.00 -0.68 -13.81
CA GLY A 19 8.41 -0.36 -13.78
C GLY A 19 9.23 -1.51 -13.24
N GLU A 20 10.53 -1.41 -13.39
CA GLU A 20 11.45 -2.43 -12.90
C GLU A 20 11.41 -2.49 -11.38
N GLY A 21 11.37 -3.70 -10.85
CA GLY A 21 11.39 -3.93 -9.40
C GLY A 21 10.04 -3.96 -8.71
N VAL A 22 8.93 -3.77 -9.44
CA VAL A 22 7.59 -3.83 -8.86
C VAL A 22 7.27 -5.28 -8.45
N VAL A 23 6.83 -5.45 -7.22
CA VAL A 23 6.46 -6.75 -6.66
C VAL A 23 5.01 -6.68 -6.15
N ALA A 24 4.20 -7.66 -6.52
CA ALA A 24 2.82 -7.74 -6.06
C ALA A 24 2.76 -7.75 -4.53
N GLY A 25 1.82 -7.02 -3.97
CA GLY A 25 1.65 -6.90 -2.52
C GLY A 25 2.45 -5.79 -1.88
N GLN A 26 3.30 -5.11 -2.64
CA GLN A 26 4.13 -4.03 -2.11
C GLN A 26 3.62 -2.67 -2.57
N VAL A 27 3.93 -1.64 -1.79
CA VAL A 27 3.52 -0.28 -2.13
C VAL A 27 4.35 0.23 -3.30
N VAL A 28 3.72 1.04 -4.13
CA VAL A 28 4.35 1.61 -5.33
C VAL A 28 4.04 3.10 -5.41
N LYS A 29 4.80 3.78 -6.26
CA LYS A 29 4.60 5.20 -6.54
C LYS A 29 4.60 5.41 -8.05
N VAL A 30 4.02 6.51 -8.50
CA VAL A 30 4.06 6.89 -9.91
C VAL A 30 5.46 7.44 -10.20
N THR A 31 6.15 6.84 -11.16
CA THR A 31 7.53 7.21 -11.52
C THR A 31 7.62 7.97 -12.83
N LYS A 32 6.69 7.69 -13.73
CA LYS A 32 6.60 8.33 -15.06
C LYS A 32 5.13 8.37 -15.46
N ASN A 33 4.82 9.04 -16.55
CA ASN A 33 3.45 9.07 -17.03
C ASN A 33 2.89 7.65 -17.21
N GLY A 34 1.88 7.31 -16.41
CA GLY A 34 1.22 6.02 -16.48
C GLY A 34 2.04 4.83 -15.97
N GLU A 35 3.18 5.06 -15.35
CA GLU A 35 4.05 4.00 -14.86
C GLU A 35 4.25 4.09 -13.36
N VAL A 36 4.27 2.93 -12.70
CA VAL A 36 4.58 2.84 -11.28
C VAL A 36 5.89 2.09 -11.08
N GLY A 37 6.54 2.37 -9.98
CA GLY A 37 7.77 1.70 -9.57
C GLY A 37 7.79 1.47 -8.07
N PRO A 38 8.80 0.73 -7.57
CA PRO A 38 8.93 0.49 -6.15
C PRO A 38 9.26 1.79 -5.41
N CYS A 39 8.90 1.83 -4.13
CA CYS A 39 9.18 2.99 -3.28
C CYS A 39 10.50 2.83 -2.56
N SER A 40 11.19 3.95 -2.36
CA SER A 40 12.32 4.05 -1.44
C SER A 40 11.81 4.48 -0.07
N ASP A 41 12.65 4.32 0.94
CA ASP A 41 12.32 4.71 2.30
C ASP A 41 11.93 6.19 2.36
N GLY A 42 10.77 6.46 2.92
CA GLY A 42 10.24 7.82 3.05
C GLY A 42 9.40 8.30 1.88
N ASP A 43 9.31 7.55 0.80
CA ASP A 43 8.52 7.97 -0.36
C ASP A 43 7.02 7.96 -0.07
N ALA A 44 6.31 8.87 -0.72
CA ALA A 44 4.85 8.86 -0.72
C ALA A 44 4.38 7.77 -1.71
N PHE A 45 3.66 6.79 -1.22
CA PHE A 45 3.13 5.73 -2.07
C PHE A 45 1.74 6.10 -2.60
N CYS A 46 1.36 5.55 -3.74
CA CYS A 46 0.04 5.80 -4.33
C CYS A 46 -0.93 4.64 -4.14
N GLY A 47 -0.42 3.47 -3.85
CA GLY A 47 -1.24 2.28 -3.69
C GLY A 47 -0.41 1.04 -3.57
N VAL A 48 -1.05 -0.11 -3.71
CA VAL A 48 -0.41 -1.42 -3.61
C VAL A 48 -0.51 -2.12 -4.95
N ALA A 49 0.63 -2.64 -5.44
CA ALA A 49 0.65 -3.39 -6.69
C ALA A 49 -0.06 -4.73 -6.50
N LEU A 50 -0.89 -5.06 -7.45
CA LEU A 50 -1.51 -6.38 -7.56
C LEU A 50 -0.74 -7.16 -8.62
N ALA A 51 -1.26 -8.31 -9.04
CA ALA A 51 -0.57 -9.12 -10.03
C ALA A 51 -0.29 -8.35 -11.33
N GLY A 52 0.92 -8.50 -11.84
CA GLY A 52 1.34 -7.89 -13.10
C GLY A 52 1.28 -8.88 -14.25
N ARG A 53 1.19 -8.35 -15.47
CA ARG A 53 1.11 -9.16 -16.68
C ARG A 53 1.62 -8.38 -17.87
N LYS A 54 2.58 -8.96 -18.61
CA LYS A 54 3.07 -8.38 -19.88
C LYS A 54 3.47 -6.90 -19.80
N GLY A 55 4.16 -6.53 -18.73
CA GLY A 55 4.61 -5.15 -18.58
C GLY A 55 3.58 -4.21 -17.99
N PHE A 56 2.41 -4.71 -17.63
CA PHE A 56 1.35 -3.94 -16.97
C PHE A 56 1.08 -4.52 -15.58
N CYS A 57 0.64 -3.70 -14.66
CA CYS A 57 0.18 -4.18 -13.37
C CYS A 57 -1.05 -3.39 -12.93
N ALA A 58 -1.93 -4.07 -12.21
CA ALA A 58 -3.03 -3.41 -11.54
C ALA A 58 -2.50 -2.85 -10.22
N VAL A 59 -2.94 -1.64 -9.87
CA VAL A 59 -2.58 -1.00 -8.61
C VAL A 59 -3.88 -0.57 -7.93
N GLN A 60 -4.07 -1.03 -6.70
CA GLN A 60 -5.21 -0.58 -5.91
C GLN A 60 -4.83 0.74 -5.25
N VAL A 61 -5.51 1.81 -5.64
CA VAL A 61 -5.20 3.17 -5.19
C VAL A 61 -6.17 3.70 -4.13
N LYS A 62 -7.31 3.06 -3.96
CA LYS A 62 -8.32 3.44 -2.98
C LYS A 62 -8.95 2.21 -2.35
N GLY A 63 -9.57 2.42 -1.19
CA GLY A 63 -10.26 1.37 -0.46
C GLY A 63 -9.37 0.78 0.63
N PHE A 64 -9.65 -0.45 1.00
CA PHE A 64 -8.93 -1.12 2.06
C PHE A 64 -7.81 -1.97 1.46
N LEU A 65 -6.59 -1.72 1.92
CA LEU A 65 -5.39 -2.38 1.38
C LEU A 65 -4.64 -3.07 2.51
N THR A 66 -4.18 -4.29 2.24
CA THR A 66 -3.25 -4.96 3.15
C THR A 66 -1.84 -4.60 2.73
N VAL A 67 -1.07 -4.05 3.67
CA VAL A 67 0.29 -3.60 3.40
C VAL A 67 1.26 -4.26 4.38
N PRO A 68 2.48 -4.58 3.94
CA PRO A 68 3.51 -5.05 4.85
C PRO A 68 3.94 -3.93 5.81
N ILE A 69 4.35 -4.30 7.01
CA ILE A 69 4.95 -3.37 7.96
C ILE A 69 6.16 -4.04 8.60
N THR A 70 7.17 -3.25 8.94
CA THR A 70 8.36 -3.72 9.66
C THR A 70 8.50 -3.08 11.02
N SER A 71 7.70 -2.06 11.30
CA SER A 71 7.66 -1.41 12.60
C SER A 71 6.20 -1.18 13.00
N PRO A 72 5.91 -1.05 14.30
CA PRO A 72 4.52 -0.86 14.74
C PRO A 72 3.89 0.39 14.15
N VAL A 73 2.62 0.27 13.79
CA VAL A 73 1.79 1.40 13.38
C VAL A 73 0.59 1.50 14.32
N THR A 74 0.11 2.71 14.52
CA THR A 74 -1.00 2.97 15.44
C THR A 74 -2.33 2.86 14.68
N LEU A 75 -3.33 2.29 15.34
CA LEU A 75 -4.69 2.26 14.79
C LEU A 75 -5.24 3.69 14.70
N GLY A 76 -6.10 3.91 13.71
CA GLY A 76 -6.76 5.19 13.51
C GLY A 76 -6.13 6.00 12.39
N GLN A 77 -6.41 7.29 12.38
CA GLN A 77 -5.87 8.20 11.36
C GLN A 77 -4.39 8.48 11.63
N VAL A 78 -3.56 8.16 10.66
CA VAL A 78 -2.11 8.39 10.76
C VAL A 78 -1.56 8.82 9.41
N ALA A 79 -0.36 9.36 9.42
CA ALA A 79 0.39 9.63 8.20
C ALA A 79 1.42 8.53 8.00
N LEU A 80 1.45 7.97 6.81
CA LEU A 80 2.31 6.83 6.46
C LEU A 80 3.18 7.16 5.25
N ALA A 81 4.35 6.57 5.21
CA ALA A 81 5.24 6.61 4.05
C ALA A 81 5.79 5.22 3.80
N ALA A 82 6.40 5.02 2.65
CA ALA A 82 7.06 3.76 2.35
C ALA A 82 8.23 3.53 3.30
N ASP A 83 8.45 2.27 3.66
CA ASP A 83 9.54 1.91 4.56
C ASP A 83 10.81 1.46 3.84
N GLY A 84 10.80 1.47 2.50
CA GLY A 84 11.92 1.01 1.69
C GLY A 84 12.03 -0.51 1.58
N LYS A 85 11.09 -1.24 2.18
CA LYS A 85 11.09 -2.71 2.19
C LYS A 85 9.77 -3.27 1.63
N GLY A 86 9.07 -2.47 0.85
CA GLY A 86 7.81 -2.88 0.22
C GLY A 86 6.57 -2.56 1.04
N GLY A 87 6.72 -2.09 2.26
CA GLY A 87 5.62 -1.78 3.16
C GLY A 87 5.54 -0.31 3.53
N VAL A 88 4.91 -0.03 4.67
CA VAL A 88 4.71 1.34 5.15
C VAL A 88 5.18 1.48 6.58
N LYS A 89 5.44 2.74 6.96
CA LYS A 89 5.79 3.13 8.32
C LYS A 89 5.12 4.46 8.64
N THR A 90 4.96 4.74 9.92
CA THR A 90 4.49 6.06 10.35
C THR A 90 5.52 7.12 9.95
N ALA A 91 5.06 8.19 9.34
CA ALA A 91 5.97 9.26 8.91
C ALA A 91 5.24 10.60 8.95
N GLU A 92 5.83 11.56 9.64
CA GLU A 92 5.30 12.91 9.70
C GLU A 92 5.28 13.50 8.29
N GLY A 93 4.15 14.09 7.91
CA GLY A 93 4.00 14.63 6.56
C GLY A 93 3.71 13.58 5.49
N GLY A 94 3.50 12.33 5.88
CA GLY A 94 3.22 11.25 4.93
C GLY A 94 1.80 11.27 4.39
N VAL A 95 1.45 10.18 3.73
CA VAL A 95 0.12 10.00 3.14
C VAL A 95 -0.88 9.75 4.27
N ALA A 96 -1.98 10.50 4.28
CA ALA A 96 -3.03 10.31 5.27
C ALA A 96 -3.73 8.97 5.00
N ALA A 97 -3.86 8.14 6.03
CA ALA A 97 -4.48 6.84 5.93
C ALA A 97 -5.18 6.49 7.24
N LEU A 98 -6.17 5.62 7.14
CA LEU A 98 -6.84 5.07 8.32
C LEU A 98 -6.34 3.65 8.51
N VAL A 99 -5.68 3.38 9.62
CA VAL A 99 -5.25 2.03 9.96
C VAL A 99 -6.38 1.36 10.71
N VAL A 100 -6.99 0.35 10.10
CA VAL A 100 -8.18 -0.31 10.68
C VAL A 100 -7.85 -1.61 11.40
N SER A 101 -6.72 -2.22 11.08
CA SER A 101 -6.33 -3.49 11.71
C SER A 101 -4.84 -3.68 11.58
N VAL A 102 -4.23 -4.25 12.59
CA VAL A 102 -2.81 -4.63 12.56
C VAL A 102 -2.74 -6.11 12.90
N ASP A 103 -2.00 -6.86 12.10
CA ASP A 103 -1.78 -8.28 12.32
C ASP A 103 -1.13 -8.53 13.69
N GLU A 104 -1.57 -9.56 14.38
CA GLU A 104 -1.01 -9.91 15.68
C GLU A 104 0.49 -10.14 15.67
N GLY A 105 1.01 -10.67 14.57
CA GLY A 105 2.45 -10.86 14.37
C GLY A 105 3.19 -9.58 14.04
N GLY A 106 2.48 -8.47 13.80
CA GLY A 106 3.11 -7.19 13.49
C GLY A 106 3.77 -7.13 12.13
N LYS A 107 3.36 -7.97 11.18
CA LYS A 107 3.98 -8.04 9.85
C LYS A 107 3.16 -7.38 8.76
N SER A 108 1.90 -7.11 9.02
CA SER A 108 1.03 -6.46 8.05
C SER A 108 -0.04 -5.63 8.75
N ALA A 109 -0.63 -4.73 8.00
CA ALA A 109 -1.73 -3.91 8.49
C ALA A 109 -2.73 -3.73 7.35
N ILE A 110 -3.99 -3.48 7.72
CA ILE A 110 -5.02 -3.10 6.75
C ILE A 110 -5.24 -1.61 6.91
N ILE A 111 -5.07 -0.90 5.82
CA ILE A 111 -5.24 0.56 5.79
C ILE A 111 -6.32 0.93 4.78
N CYS A 112 -6.92 2.08 4.99
CA CYS A 112 -7.89 2.66 4.06
C CYS A 112 -7.33 3.95 3.48
N LEU A 113 -7.30 4.04 2.17
CA LEU A 113 -6.87 5.25 1.45
C LEU A 113 -8.05 6.00 0.87
#